data_5ecd9d946ef9dcae2417a47899ff5bfc
#
_entry.id   5ecd9d946ef9dcae2417a47899ff5bfc
#
_cell.length_a   1.000
_cell.length_b   1.000
_cell.length_c   1.000
_cell.angle_alpha   90.00
_cell.angle_beta   90.00
_cell.angle_gamma   90.00
#
_symmetry.space_group_name_H-M   'P 1'
#
loop_
_entity.id
_entity.type
_entity.pdbx_description
1 polymer ?
#
loop_
_entity_poly.entity_id
_entity_poly.type
_entity_poly.pdbx_seq_one_letter_code
_entity_poly.pdbx_strand_id
1 'polypeptide(L)'
;MCSSDLTLRDSRAALDYGQDARRVAAAFAPAFWFEEGGYLHDVVDGPEGTPGARGGRVDASLRPNQIFAVSLATDLLDARRARAVVDTCARELLTPVGLRSLSPRDSRYVGQYCGDPLQRDGAYHQGTVWSWLLGPFALAHFRVYGDSAHAQALLAGLAPHLDEACIGTVSEIMDGDAPHSSRGCFAQAWSVSETLRAWHMLSRAQAGSVPHLTELALRG
;
A
#
# COMPACT_ATOMS: atom_id res chain seq x y z
N MET A 1 2.15 16.69 -4.13
CA MET A 1 2.15 17.86 -5.05
C MET A 1 2.38 17.33 -6.45
N CYS A 2 1.47 17.65 -7.37
CA CYS A 2 1.55 17.16 -8.73
C CYS A 2 2.64 17.89 -9.53
N SER A 3 3.42 17.17 -10.32
CA SER A 3 4.50 17.71 -11.17
C SER A 3 4.03 18.83 -12.10
N SER A 4 2.77 18.79 -12.57
CA SER A 4 2.16 19.78 -13.44
C SER A 4 1.92 21.14 -12.78
N ASP A 5 1.61 21.19 -11.49
CA ASP A 5 1.40 22.46 -10.78
C ASP A 5 2.71 23.22 -10.58
N LEU A 6 3.83 22.51 -10.48
CA LEU A 6 5.16 23.08 -10.36
C LEU A 6 5.67 23.66 -11.69
N THR A 7 5.34 23.02 -12.81
CA THR A 7 5.75 23.46 -14.15
C THR A 7 5.05 24.76 -14.57
N LEU A 8 3.88 25.07 -14.01
CA LEU A 8 3.07 26.22 -14.41
C LEU A 8 3.35 27.51 -13.60
N ARG A 9 4.01 27.41 -12.43
CA ARG A 9 4.13 28.53 -11.51
C ARG A 9 5.55 28.98 -11.17
N ASP A 10 6.52 28.09 -11.16
CA ASP A 10 7.92 28.39 -10.87
C ASP A 10 8.85 27.35 -11.49
N SER A 11 9.43 27.69 -12.64
CA SER A 11 10.33 26.80 -13.38
C SER A 11 11.61 26.45 -12.62
N ARG A 12 12.07 27.33 -11.72
CA ARG A 12 13.27 27.07 -10.91
C ARG A 12 12.96 26.06 -9.79
N ALA A 13 11.85 26.24 -9.07
CA ALA A 13 11.40 25.28 -8.07
C ALA A 13 11.11 23.91 -8.68
N ALA A 14 10.51 23.86 -9.89
CA ALA A 14 10.28 22.61 -10.61
C ALA A 14 11.58 21.88 -10.96
N LEU A 15 12.65 22.60 -11.36
CA LEU A 15 13.96 22.02 -11.62
C LEU A 15 14.62 21.48 -10.34
N ASP A 16 14.55 22.23 -9.25
CA ASP A 16 15.14 21.85 -7.96
C ASP A 16 14.43 20.59 -7.42
N TYR A 17 13.09 20.56 -7.41
CA TYR A 17 12.33 19.36 -7.02
C TYR A 17 12.55 18.16 -7.96
N GLY A 18 12.74 18.40 -9.25
CA GLY A 18 13.10 17.36 -10.20
C GLY A 18 14.48 16.74 -9.94
N GLN A 19 15.45 17.55 -9.47
CA GLN A 19 16.76 17.04 -9.06
C GLN A 19 16.65 16.22 -7.76
N ASP A 20 15.91 16.73 -6.79
CA ASP A 20 15.65 16.02 -5.53
C ASP A 20 14.93 14.69 -5.76
N ALA A 21 13.91 14.65 -6.60
CA ALA A 21 13.22 13.43 -6.97
C ALA A 21 14.16 12.38 -7.56
N ARG A 22 15.03 12.78 -8.50
CA ARG A 22 16.05 11.87 -9.09
C ARG A 22 17.03 11.36 -8.05
N ARG A 23 17.48 12.23 -7.14
CA ARG A 23 18.40 11.86 -6.05
C ARG A 23 17.75 10.85 -5.11
N VAL A 24 16.50 11.09 -4.73
CA VAL A 24 15.72 10.16 -3.89
C VAL A 24 15.51 8.82 -4.60
N ALA A 25 15.11 8.84 -5.88
CA ALA A 25 14.90 7.62 -6.65
C ALA A 25 16.19 6.77 -6.74
N ALA A 26 17.33 7.40 -6.98
CA ALA A 26 18.62 6.70 -7.05
C ALA A 26 19.06 6.11 -5.69
N ALA A 27 18.68 6.73 -4.57
CA ALA A 27 19.03 6.28 -3.23
C ALA A 27 18.03 5.26 -2.64
N PHE A 28 16.81 5.20 -3.13
CA PHE A 28 15.71 4.46 -2.51
C PHE A 28 15.96 2.95 -2.47
N ALA A 29 16.16 2.31 -3.62
CA ALA A 29 16.38 0.87 -3.68
C ALA A 29 17.64 0.42 -2.94
N PRO A 30 18.82 1.10 -3.04
CA PRO A 30 19.98 0.77 -2.23
C PRO A 30 19.76 0.86 -0.73
N ALA A 31 18.86 1.73 -0.27
CA ALA A 31 18.59 1.90 1.15
C ALA A 31 17.55 0.90 1.68
N PHE A 32 16.46 0.69 0.94
CA PHE A 32 15.29 -0.04 1.43
C PHE A 32 15.20 -1.49 0.95
N TRP A 33 15.90 -1.90 -0.11
CA TRP A 33 15.75 -3.26 -0.63
C TRP A 33 16.38 -4.30 0.30
N PHE A 34 15.56 -5.24 0.76
CA PHE A 34 15.98 -6.41 1.54
C PHE A 34 16.15 -7.60 0.60
N GLU A 35 17.41 -7.90 0.22
CA GLU A 35 17.71 -8.89 -0.82
C GLU A 35 17.28 -10.30 -0.42
N GLU A 36 17.54 -10.71 0.84
CA GLU A 36 17.17 -12.04 1.32
C GLU A 36 15.67 -12.26 1.42
N GLY A 37 14.92 -11.21 1.73
CA GLY A 37 13.45 -11.26 1.84
C GLY A 37 12.75 -11.09 0.49
N GLY A 38 13.37 -10.40 -0.47
CA GLY A 38 12.74 -10.04 -1.73
C GLY A 38 11.64 -8.98 -1.61
N TYR A 39 11.76 -8.07 -0.63
CA TYR A 39 10.84 -6.98 -0.36
C TYR A 39 11.56 -5.78 0.26
N LEU A 40 10.84 -4.72 0.65
CA LEU A 40 11.44 -3.52 1.24
C LEU A 40 11.45 -3.59 2.76
N HIS A 41 12.54 -3.15 3.38
CA HIS A 41 12.56 -2.85 4.81
C HIS A 41 11.45 -1.85 5.17
N ASP A 42 10.78 -2.06 6.27
CA ASP A 42 9.75 -1.14 6.76
C ASP A 42 10.36 0.17 7.28
N VAL A 43 11.49 0.07 7.97
CA VAL A 43 12.23 1.22 8.50
C VAL A 43 13.72 1.06 8.22
N VAL A 44 14.36 2.14 7.78
CA VAL A 44 15.81 2.28 7.70
C VAL A 44 16.23 3.53 8.50
N ASP A 45 17.40 3.50 9.15
CA ASP A 45 17.90 4.58 10.00
C ASP A 45 16.93 5.01 11.13
N GLY A 46 16.15 4.06 11.65
CA GLY A 46 15.24 4.31 12.77
C GLY A 46 15.93 4.79 14.05
N PRO A 47 15.16 5.32 15.03
CA PRO A 47 15.69 5.74 16.33
C PRO A 47 16.46 4.63 17.03
N GLU A 48 17.30 5.00 18.00
CA GLU A 48 18.05 4.04 18.81
C GLU A 48 17.12 2.97 19.43
N GLY A 49 17.42 1.68 19.17
CA GLY A 49 16.58 0.56 19.56
C GLY A 49 15.64 0.04 18.48
N THR A 50 15.48 0.72 17.31
CA THR A 50 14.78 0.15 16.16
C THR A 50 15.64 -0.97 15.56
N PRO A 51 15.16 -2.23 15.51
CA PRO A 51 15.93 -3.31 14.92
C PRO A 51 16.29 -2.96 13.47
N GLY A 52 17.59 -2.87 13.18
CA GLY A 52 18.13 -2.87 11.85
C GLY A 52 18.44 -1.54 11.14
N ALA A 53 18.35 -0.33 11.72
CA ALA A 53 18.83 0.92 11.10
C ALA A 53 20.36 0.94 10.88
N ARG A 54 20.89 1.84 10.05
CA ARG A 54 22.34 2.01 9.87
C ARG A 54 23.04 2.07 11.23
N GLY A 55 24.02 1.20 11.45
CA GLY A 55 24.55 0.92 12.78
C GLY A 55 23.77 -0.13 13.55
N GLY A 56 22.96 -0.95 12.87
CA GLY A 56 22.25 -2.11 13.42
C GLY A 56 20.73 -1.97 13.54
N ARG A 57 20.07 -1.10 12.77
CA ARG A 57 18.67 -0.71 13.00
C ARG A 57 17.80 -0.62 11.74
N VAL A 58 17.72 -1.70 10.96
CA VAL A 58 16.72 -1.86 9.89
C VAL A 58 15.55 -2.68 10.44
N ASP A 59 14.31 -2.30 10.25
CA ASP A 59 13.17 -3.16 10.52
C ASP A 59 12.80 -3.93 9.23
N ALA A 60 13.07 -5.23 9.25
CA ALA A 60 12.74 -6.13 8.15
C ALA A 60 11.34 -6.75 8.29
N SER A 61 10.48 -6.22 9.13
CA SER A 61 9.09 -6.68 9.25
C SER A 61 8.37 -6.54 7.92
N LEU A 62 7.67 -7.58 7.52
CA LEU A 62 6.86 -7.53 6.30
C LEU A 62 5.55 -6.82 6.60
N ARG A 63 5.46 -5.58 6.13
CA ARG A 63 4.34 -4.66 6.31
C ARG A 63 3.85 -4.12 4.96
N PRO A 64 2.61 -3.60 4.88
CA PRO A 64 1.97 -3.28 3.59
C PRO A 64 2.44 -1.98 2.95
N ASN A 65 3.02 -1.02 3.68
CA ASN A 65 3.34 0.33 3.16
C ASN A 65 4.29 0.31 1.96
N GLN A 66 5.10 -0.73 1.80
CA GLN A 66 5.96 -0.91 0.63
C GLN A 66 5.20 -0.92 -0.70
N ILE A 67 3.89 -1.22 -0.68
CA ILE A 67 3.07 -1.25 -1.90
C ILE A 67 3.01 0.13 -2.58
N PHE A 68 3.19 1.23 -1.82
CA PHE A 68 3.22 2.58 -2.37
C PHE A 68 4.43 2.86 -3.25
N ALA A 69 5.54 2.18 -3.03
CA ALA A 69 6.70 2.25 -3.93
C ALA A 69 6.40 1.68 -5.34
N VAL A 70 5.31 0.93 -5.47
CA VAL A 70 4.85 0.36 -6.75
C VAL A 70 3.59 1.05 -7.24
N SER A 71 2.59 1.30 -6.39
CA SER A 71 1.27 1.83 -6.79
C SER A 71 1.30 3.32 -7.18
N LEU A 72 2.15 4.10 -6.56
CA LEU A 72 2.38 5.49 -6.95
C LEU A 72 3.30 5.51 -8.17
N ALA A 73 3.08 6.47 -9.07
CA ALA A 73 3.82 6.57 -10.34
C ALA A 73 5.27 7.03 -10.11
N THR A 74 6.05 6.20 -9.47
CA THR A 74 7.44 6.48 -9.10
C THR A 74 8.34 5.38 -9.65
N ASP A 75 9.43 5.76 -10.30
CA ASP A 75 10.45 4.82 -10.80
C ASP A 75 11.45 4.45 -9.68
N LEU A 76 10.92 4.16 -8.47
CA LEU A 76 11.74 3.81 -7.31
C LEU A 76 12.31 2.39 -7.39
N LEU A 77 11.61 1.49 -8.07
CA LEU A 77 11.98 0.08 -8.19
C LEU A 77 12.00 -0.35 -9.67
N ASP A 78 12.96 -1.18 -10.03
CA ASP A 78 12.94 -1.89 -11.31
C ASP A 78 11.77 -2.90 -11.36
N ALA A 79 11.45 -3.38 -12.56
CA ALA A 79 10.32 -4.29 -12.80
C ALA A 79 10.42 -5.61 -11.98
N ARG A 80 11.63 -6.15 -11.77
CA ARG A 80 11.86 -7.36 -10.97
C ARG A 80 11.51 -7.12 -9.50
N ARG A 81 12.01 -6.02 -8.94
CA ARG A 81 11.75 -5.65 -7.54
C ARG A 81 10.30 -5.25 -7.31
N ALA A 82 9.71 -4.47 -8.21
CA ALA A 82 8.28 -4.11 -8.14
C ALA A 82 7.40 -5.35 -8.13
N ARG A 83 7.69 -6.34 -8.99
CA ARG A 83 6.98 -7.62 -9.01
C ARG A 83 7.16 -8.38 -7.69
N ALA A 84 8.38 -8.49 -7.18
CA ALA A 84 8.66 -9.20 -5.94
C ALA A 84 7.91 -8.60 -4.74
N VAL A 85 7.81 -7.26 -4.66
CA VAL A 85 7.01 -6.57 -3.64
C VAL A 85 5.53 -6.95 -3.74
N VAL A 86 4.94 -6.88 -4.94
CA VAL A 86 3.52 -7.21 -5.15
C VAL A 86 3.25 -8.67 -4.80
N ASP A 87 4.08 -9.60 -5.28
CA ASP A 87 3.93 -11.04 -5.04
C ASP A 87 4.07 -11.38 -3.55
N THR A 88 5.00 -10.76 -2.86
CA THR A 88 5.21 -10.98 -1.43
C THR A 88 4.04 -10.40 -0.61
N CYS A 89 3.56 -9.20 -0.93
CA CYS A 89 2.37 -8.64 -0.29
C CYS A 89 1.12 -9.49 -0.58
N ALA A 90 0.97 -10.00 -1.80
CA ALA A 90 -0.15 -10.90 -2.16
C ALA A 90 -0.14 -12.17 -1.31
N ARG A 91 1.02 -12.80 -1.19
CA ARG A 91 1.17 -14.08 -0.48
C ARG A 91 0.97 -13.97 1.02
N GLU A 92 1.46 -12.89 1.63
CA GLU A 92 1.57 -12.80 3.10
C GLU A 92 0.53 -11.85 3.74
N LEU A 93 0.13 -10.80 3.02
CA LEU A 93 -0.67 -9.72 3.60
C LEU A 93 -2.08 -9.61 3.04
N LEU A 94 -2.28 -10.00 1.77
CA LEU A 94 -3.57 -9.83 1.12
C LEU A 94 -4.65 -10.69 1.76
N THR A 95 -5.80 -10.08 1.96
CA THR A 95 -7.07 -10.72 2.34
C THR A 95 -8.17 -10.26 1.40
N PRO A 96 -9.36 -10.86 1.39
CA PRO A 96 -10.46 -10.38 0.55
C PRO A 96 -10.87 -8.93 0.83
N VAL A 97 -10.59 -8.40 2.02
CA VAL A 97 -11.10 -7.10 2.50
C VAL A 97 -10.02 -6.04 2.73
N GLY A 98 -8.78 -6.32 2.40
CA GLY A 98 -7.66 -5.38 2.59
C GLY A 98 -6.31 -6.06 2.77
N LEU A 99 -5.31 -5.32 3.27
CA LEU A 99 -4.00 -5.87 3.60
C LEU A 99 -3.79 -5.89 5.11
N ARG A 100 -3.23 -7.00 5.61
CA ARG A 100 -2.74 -7.09 6.99
C ARG A 100 -1.63 -6.07 7.25
N SER A 101 -1.64 -5.46 8.41
CA SER A 101 -0.62 -4.49 8.84
C SER A 101 0.73 -5.13 9.20
N LEU A 102 0.75 -6.46 9.41
CA LEU A 102 1.94 -7.26 9.68
C LEU A 102 1.72 -8.69 9.17
N SER A 103 2.78 -9.33 8.67
CA SER A 103 2.72 -10.73 8.24
C SER A 103 2.35 -11.65 9.41
N PRO A 104 1.47 -12.66 9.19
CA PRO A 104 1.17 -13.69 10.18
C PRO A 104 2.38 -14.54 10.61
N ARG A 105 3.50 -14.46 9.89
CA ARG A 105 4.75 -15.15 10.25
C ARG A 105 5.61 -14.38 11.24
N ASP A 106 5.32 -13.11 11.48
CA ASP A 106 6.02 -12.31 12.49
C ASP A 106 5.55 -12.73 13.90
N SER A 107 6.49 -12.92 14.81
CA SER A 107 6.19 -13.33 16.19
C SER A 107 5.34 -12.31 16.96
N ARG A 108 5.26 -11.08 16.50
CA ARG A 108 4.45 -10.00 17.08
C ARG A 108 3.04 -9.93 16.50
N TYR A 109 2.69 -10.83 15.54
CA TYR A 109 1.38 -10.81 14.90
C TYR A 109 0.24 -11.03 15.89
N VAL A 110 -0.76 -10.17 15.81
CA VAL A 110 -2.00 -10.25 16.58
C VAL A 110 -3.18 -10.24 15.61
N GLY A 111 -3.78 -11.41 15.37
CA GLY A 111 -4.81 -11.60 14.35
C GLY A 111 -6.21 -11.08 14.74
N GLN A 112 -6.45 -10.73 16.02
CA GLN A 112 -7.74 -10.28 16.51
C GLN A 112 -7.64 -8.93 17.23
N TYR A 113 -8.48 -7.99 16.83
CA TYR A 113 -8.61 -6.69 17.48
C TYR A 113 -9.68 -6.75 18.58
N CYS A 114 -9.30 -7.20 19.77
CA CYS A 114 -10.22 -7.41 20.88
C CYS A 114 -9.56 -7.13 22.23
N GLY A 115 -10.36 -7.21 23.30
CA GLY A 115 -9.87 -7.02 24.66
C GLY A 115 -10.04 -5.58 25.18
N ASP A 116 -9.24 -5.21 26.17
CA ASP A 116 -9.21 -3.88 26.75
C ASP A 116 -8.54 -2.84 25.81
N PRO A 117 -8.55 -1.54 26.14
CA PRO A 117 -7.94 -0.51 25.29
C PRO A 117 -6.47 -0.77 24.97
N LEU A 118 -5.67 -1.22 25.94
CA LEU A 118 -4.24 -1.47 25.75
C LEU A 118 -3.99 -2.64 24.80
N GLN A 119 -4.80 -3.70 24.92
CA GLN A 119 -4.73 -4.87 24.04
C GLN A 119 -5.12 -4.49 22.60
N ARG A 120 -6.18 -3.68 22.44
CA ARG A 120 -6.59 -3.18 21.12
C ARG A 120 -5.54 -2.27 20.48
N ASP A 121 -4.99 -1.33 21.24
CA ASP A 121 -3.91 -0.45 20.74
C ASP A 121 -2.68 -1.27 20.34
N GLY A 122 -2.32 -2.29 21.13
CA GLY A 122 -1.24 -3.21 20.81
C GLY A 122 -1.48 -4.03 19.54
N ALA A 123 -2.74 -4.31 19.17
CA ALA A 123 -3.10 -5.06 17.96
C ALA A 123 -3.26 -4.17 16.72
N TYR A 124 -3.49 -2.86 16.89
CA TYR A 124 -3.99 -1.96 15.85
C TYR A 124 -3.12 -1.90 14.59
N HIS A 125 -1.81 -2.11 14.71
CA HIS A 125 -0.85 -2.18 13.61
C HIS A 125 -0.01 -3.47 13.62
N GLN A 126 -0.48 -4.51 14.30
CA GLN A 126 0.24 -5.76 14.46
C GLN A 126 -0.49 -6.98 13.87
N GLY A 127 -1.29 -6.78 12.84
CA GLY A 127 -1.98 -7.87 12.17
C GLY A 127 -3.36 -7.51 11.63
N THR A 128 -4.03 -6.48 12.17
CA THR A 128 -5.30 -5.98 11.65
C THR A 128 -5.22 -5.72 10.15
N VAL A 129 -6.29 -6.02 9.43
CA VAL A 129 -6.45 -5.71 8.03
C VAL A 129 -6.92 -4.27 7.88
N TRP A 130 -6.27 -3.52 7.01
CA TRP A 130 -6.64 -2.16 6.65
C TRP A 130 -7.26 -2.15 5.26
N SER A 131 -8.56 -1.88 5.19
CA SER A 131 -9.33 -2.00 3.95
C SER A 131 -8.90 -0.99 2.89
N TRP A 132 -8.53 0.23 3.29
CA TRP A 132 -8.08 1.28 2.36
C TRP A 132 -6.86 0.88 1.51
N LEU A 133 -6.03 -0.04 2.00
CA LEU A 133 -4.84 -0.53 1.30
C LEU A 133 -5.16 -1.44 0.11
N LEU A 134 -6.40 -1.95 0.01
CA LEU A 134 -6.80 -2.81 -1.11
C LEU A 134 -6.78 -2.05 -2.44
N GLY A 135 -7.19 -0.77 -2.44
CA GLY A 135 -7.12 0.08 -3.62
C GLY A 135 -5.69 0.27 -4.15
N PRO A 136 -4.75 0.78 -3.34
CA PRO A 136 -3.33 0.84 -3.70
C PRO A 136 -2.74 -0.49 -4.13
N PHE A 137 -3.09 -1.61 -3.49
CA PHE A 137 -2.63 -2.92 -3.88
C PHE A 137 -3.13 -3.33 -5.27
N ALA A 138 -4.42 -3.14 -5.57
CA ALA A 138 -5.00 -3.44 -6.88
C ALA A 138 -4.31 -2.62 -7.99
N LEU A 139 -4.01 -1.35 -7.74
CA LEU A 139 -3.28 -0.50 -8.69
C LEU A 139 -1.82 -0.94 -8.87
N ALA A 140 -1.14 -1.34 -7.80
CA ALA A 140 0.21 -1.90 -7.89
C ALA A 140 0.22 -3.22 -8.69
N HIS A 141 -0.76 -4.09 -8.44
CA HIS A 141 -0.94 -5.33 -9.20
C HIS A 141 -1.15 -5.04 -10.69
N PHE A 142 -2.07 -4.12 -11.02
CA PHE A 142 -2.29 -3.71 -12.41
C PHE A 142 -1.00 -3.15 -13.06
N ARG A 143 -0.25 -2.34 -12.35
CA ARG A 143 1.01 -1.76 -12.85
C ARG A 143 2.05 -2.83 -13.20
N VAL A 144 2.12 -3.89 -12.40
CA VAL A 144 3.10 -4.99 -12.59
C VAL A 144 2.66 -5.98 -13.66
N TYR A 145 1.37 -6.30 -13.72
CA TYR A 145 0.84 -7.39 -14.53
C TYR A 145 0.07 -6.94 -15.79
N GLY A 146 -0.37 -5.68 -15.85
CA GLY A 146 -1.14 -5.15 -16.96
C GLY A 146 -2.60 -5.65 -17.04
N ASP A 147 -3.04 -6.49 -16.09
CA ASP A 147 -4.37 -7.08 -16.06
C ASP A 147 -5.32 -6.25 -15.18
N SER A 148 -6.04 -5.33 -15.83
CA SER A 148 -7.00 -4.45 -15.16
C SER A 148 -8.26 -5.19 -14.70
N ALA A 149 -8.66 -6.26 -15.39
CA ALA A 149 -9.82 -7.05 -14.99
C ALA A 149 -9.55 -7.82 -13.71
N HIS A 150 -8.39 -8.48 -13.61
CA HIS A 150 -7.98 -9.15 -12.38
C HIS A 150 -7.79 -8.16 -11.22
N ALA A 151 -7.12 -7.04 -11.46
CA ALA A 151 -6.95 -6.01 -10.44
C ALA A 151 -8.30 -5.45 -9.92
N GLN A 152 -9.28 -5.28 -10.81
CA GLN A 152 -10.62 -4.85 -10.41
C GLN A 152 -11.37 -5.95 -9.62
N ALA A 153 -11.18 -7.22 -9.97
CA ALA A 153 -11.77 -8.34 -9.24
C ALA A 153 -11.27 -8.41 -7.78
N LEU A 154 -10.05 -7.96 -7.48
CA LEU A 154 -9.55 -7.86 -6.10
C LEU A 154 -10.42 -6.94 -5.24
N LEU A 155 -10.93 -5.83 -5.81
CA LEU A 155 -11.79 -4.89 -5.08
C LEU A 155 -13.17 -5.48 -4.77
N ALA A 156 -13.63 -6.45 -5.56
CA ALA A 156 -14.93 -7.10 -5.36
C ALA A 156 -15.02 -7.88 -4.03
N GLY A 157 -13.90 -8.22 -3.41
CA GLY A 157 -13.85 -8.82 -2.07
C GLY A 157 -14.50 -7.97 -0.98
N LEU A 158 -14.60 -6.64 -1.18
CA LEU A 158 -15.31 -5.73 -0.27
C LEU A 158 -16.83 -5.72 -0.46
N ALA A 159 -17.35 -6.28 -1.55
CA ALA A 159 -18.80 -6.21 -1.84
C ALA A 159 -19.68 -6.81 -0.72
N PRO A 160 -19.37 -7.99 -0.16
CA PRO A 160 -20.16 -8.52 0.97
C PRO A 160 -20.16 -7.60 2.20
N HIS A 161 -19.02 -6.91 2.44
CA HIS A 161 -18.88 -6.02 3.59
C HIS A 161 -19.78 -4.76 3.49
N LEU A 162 -20.21 -4.35 2.29
CA LEU A 162 -21.11 -3.20 2.10
C LEU A 162 -22.49 -3.40 2.72
N ASP A 163 -22.89 -4.64 3.02
CA ASP A 163 -24.14 -5.00 3.67
C ASP A 163 -23.97 -5.34 5.17
N GLU A 164 -22.77 -5.17 5.71
CA GLU A 164 -22.42 -5.45 7.11
C GLU A 164 -22.45 -4.18 7.95
N ALA A 165 -21.57 -4.02 8.92
CA ALA A 165 -21.43 -3.02 9.97
C ALA A 165 -22.12 -1.67 9.73
N CYS A 166 -21.96 -1.04 8.57
CA CYS A 166 -22.67 0.16 8.14
C CYS A 166 -22.93 0.08 6.63
N ILE A 167 -24.21 -0.03 6.27
CA ILE A 167 -24.64 -0.28 4.89
C ILE A 167 -24.12 0.79 3.94
N GLY A 168 -23.49 0.36 2.84
CA GLY A 168 -22.98 1.22 1.78
C GLY A 168 -21.66 1.93 2.11
N THR A 169 -20.96 1.53 3.17
CA THR A 169 -19.65 2.07 3.53
C THR A 169 -18.65 0.96 3.88
N VAL A 170 -17.42 1.32 4.17
CA VAL A 170 -16.32 0.39 4.50
C VAL A 170 -15.76 0.74 5.85
N SER A 171 -15.61 -0.26 6.72
CA SER A 171 -15.00 -0.10 8.05
C SER A 171 -13.52 0.25 7.95
N GLU A 172 -12.98 0.80 9.02
CA GLU A 172 -11.59 1.22 9.15
C GLU A 172 -10.64 0.04 9.06
N ILE A 173 -10.85 -0.95 9.93
CA ILE A 173 -10.04 -2.16 10.06
C ILE A 173 -10.91 -3.39 10.15
N MET A 174 -10.29 -4.55 9.92
CA MET A 174 -10.86 -5.87 10.14
C MET A 174 -9.89 -6.72 10.97
N ASP A 175 -10.38 -7.78 11.61
CA ASP A 175 -9.49 -8.78 12.20
C ASP A 175 -8.55 -9.36 11.13
N GLY A 176 -7.28 -9.57 11.51
CA GLY A 176 -6.29 -10.17 10.62
C GLY A 176 -6.57 -11.62 10.29
N ASP A 177 -7.24 -12.33 11.21
CA ASP A 177 -7.67 -13.72 11.03
C ASP A 177 -9.08 -13.80 10.45
N ALA A 178 -9.34 -14.85 9.65
CA ALA A 178 -10.68 -15.14 9.15
C ALA A 178 -11.67 -15.33 10.33
N PRO A 179 -12.91 -14.88 10.17
CA PRO A 179 -13.59 -14.39 8.97
C PRO A 179 -13.34 -12.91 8.64
N HIS A 180 -12.35 -12.26 9.22
CA HIS A 180 -12.04 -10.84 9.03
C HIS A 180 -13.17 -9.91 9.49
N SER A 181 -13.65 -10.13 10.71
CA SER A 181 -14.73 -9.33 11.32
C SER A 181 -14.36 -7.85 11.36
N SER A 182 -15.31 -6.99 10.99
CA SER A 182 -15.13 -5.54 11.00
C SER A 182 -14.88 -5.00 12.41
N ARG A 183 -13.96 -4.06 12.52
CA ARG A 183 -13.52 -3.43 13.76
C ARG A 183 -13.27 -1.92 13.53
N GLY A 184 -12.91 -1.23 14.60
CA GLY A 184 -12.63 0.19 14.57
C GLY A 184 -13.85 1.03 14.21
N CYS A 185 -13.65 2.11 13.46
CA CYS A 185 -14.73 2.93 12.95
C CYS A 185 -15.51 2.17 11.85
N PHE A 186 -16.82 2.10 11.97
CA PHE A 186 -17.68 1.36 11.03
C PHE A 186 -17.82 2.05 9.67
N ALA A 187 -17.45 3.33 9.54
CA ALA A 187 -17.55 4.13 8.32
C ALA A 187 -16.28 4.97 8.16
N GLN A 188 -15.32 4.50 7.36
CA GLN A 188 -14.03 5.15 7.20
C GLN A 188 -13.89 5.77 5.81
N ALA A 189 -13.73 7.09 5.76
CA ALA A 189 -13.69 7.86 4.51
C ALA A 189 -12.59 7.40 3.55
N TRP A 190 -11.36 7.18 4.01
CA TRP A 190 -10.27 6.74 3.14
C TRP A 190 -10.44 5.30 2.61
N SER A 191 -11.12 4.42 3.36
CA SER A 191 -11.43 3.08 2.87
C SER A 191 -12.38 3.14 1.67
N VAL A 192 -13.39 4.02 1.72
CA VAL A 192 -14.30 4.26 0.60
C VAL A 192 -13.58 4.97 -0.55
N SER A 193 -12.85 6.04 -0.26
CA SER A 193 -12.23 6.87 -1.32
C SER A 193 -11.15 6.13 -2.09
N GLU A 194 -10.29 5.33 -1.43
CA GLU A 194 -9.26 4.56 -2.10
C GLU A 194 -9.84 3.41 -2.94
N THR A 195 -10.91 2.77 -2.47
CA THR A 195 -11.64 1.78 -3.25
C THR A 195 -12.23 2.38 -4.51
N LEU A 196 -12.92 3.53 -4.39
CA LEU A 196 -13.51 4.24 -5.52
C LEU A 196 -12.45 4.78 -6.49
N ARG A 197 -11.34 5.32 -5.98
CA ARG A 197 -10.22 5.78 -6.81
C ARG A 197 -9.64 4.64 -7.64
N ALA A 198 -9.35 3.52 -7.02
CA ALA A 198 -8.81 2.36 -7.72
C ALA A 198 -9.81 1.81 -8.73
N TRP A 199 -11.07 1.63 -8.34
CA TRP A 199 -12.13 1.19 -9.26
C TRP A 199 -12.23 2.09 -10.50
N HIS A 200 -12.28 3.41 -10.30
CA HIS A 200 -12.37 4.36 -11.40
C HIS A 200 -11.17 4.26 -12.35
N MET A 201 -9.94 4.21 -11.81
CA MET A 201 -8.73 4.11 -12.62
C MET A 201 -8.68 2.81 -13.43
N LEU A 202 -9.03 1.68 -12.81
CA LEU A 202 -9.05 0.37 -13.47
C LEU A 202 -10.15 0.27 -14.52
N SER A 203 -11.34 0.82 -14.27
CA SER A 203 -12.43 0.88 -15.25
C SER A 203 -12.04 1.68 -16.50
N ARG A 204 -11.35 2.80 -16.33
CA ARG A 204 -10.83 3.57 -17.46
C ARG A 204 -9.76 2.82 -18.25
N ALA A 205 -8.91 2.07 -17.56
CA ALA A 205 -7.90 1.24 -18.22
C ALA A 205 -8.55 0.14 -19.08
N GLN A 206 -9.61 -0.50 -18.59
CA GLN A 206 -10.39 -1.50 -19.36
C GLN A 206 -11.05 -0.90 -20.59
N ALA A 207 -11.56 0.33 -20.50
CA ALA A 207 -12.19 1.02 -21.62
C ALA A 207 -11.20 1.51 -22.70
N GLY A 208 -9.91 1.23 -22.57
CA GLY A 208 -8.88 1.72 -23.50
C GLY A 208 -8.68 3.25 -23.44
N SER A 209 -9.27 3.91 -22.43
CA SER A 209 -9.27 5.39 -22.30
C SER A 209 -8.07 5.92 -21.53
N VAL A 210 -7.12 5.07 -21.14
CA VAL A 210 -5.94 5.47 -20.36
C VAL A 210 -4.69 5.13 -21.16
N PRO A 211 -3.87 6.13 -21.52
CA PRO A 211 -2.48 5.90 -21.84
C PRO A 211 -1.82 5.18 -20.65
N HIS A 212 -0.82 4.35 -20.90
CA HIS A 212 -0.07 3.63 -19.87
C HIS A 212 0.04 4.44 -18.57
N LEU A 213 -0.14 3.84 -17.39
CA LEU A 213 -0.10 4.53 -16.08
C LEU A 213 1.13 5.44 -15.90
N THR A 214 2.20 5.20 -16.64
CA THR A 214 3.37 6.08 -16.78
C THR A 214 3.04 7.47 -17.32
N GLU A 215 2.04 7.61 -18.21
CA GLU A 215 1.66 8.93 -18.76
C GLU A 215 0.70 9.70 -17.84
N LEU A 216 -0.06 9.02 -17.00
CA LEU A 216 -0.91 9.68 -15.98
C LEU A 216 -0.07 10.33 -14.87
N ALA A 217 1.07 9.77 -14.55
CA ALA A 217 2.03 10.35 -13.62
C ALA A 217 2.68 11.65 -14.14
N LEU A 218 2.68 11.85 -15.45
CA LEU A 218 3.27 13.04 -16.11
C LEU A 218 2.22 14.12 -16.40
N ARG A 219 0.92 13.84 -16.24
CA ARG A 219 -0.19 14.76 -16.54
C ARG A 219 -1.06 15.14 -15.35
N GLY A 220 -0.74 14.64 -14.15
CA GLY A 220 -1.44 14.94 -12.89
C GLY A 220 -0.70 15.90 -11.99
#